data_e40d0afa552e2304b7c3bc854e737624
#
_entry.id   e40d0afa552e2304b7c3bc854e737624
#
_cell.length_a   1.000
_cell.length_b   1.000
_cell.length_c   1.000
_cell.angle_alpha   90.00
_cell.angle_beta   90.00
_cell.angle_gamma   90.00
#
_symmetry.space_group_name_H-M   'P 1'
#
loop_
_entity.id
_entity.type
_entity.pdbx_description
1 polymer ?
#
loop_
_entity_poly.entity_id
_entity_poly.type
_entity_poly.pdbx_seq_one_letter_code
_entity_poly.pdbx_strand_id
1 'polypeptide(L)'
;FSKGYYGLLSVSLFDSRYKGSDGIERSTAFDGGYVLNLLGGKEFALDSKGRRALTFDTKVTFAGGRPYTPVNLEASQLAGEEVLYDDQAFSLQYDDYFRWDVKLGFRMNSPTKKFSQTFYLDFQNVTNNDNIFAMRYNEGTGRVGRIDQIGFFPDVLYRVEF
;
A
#
# COMPACT_ATOMS: atom_id res chain seq x y z
N PHE A 1 -6.38 -12.47 -22.06
CA PHE A 1 -6.88 -13.48 -21.10
C PHE A 1 -7.05 -14.83 -21.80
N SER A 2 -6.02 -15.66 -21.84
CA SER A 2 -6.19 -17.05 -22.28
C SER A 2 -6.62 -17.89 -21.08
N LYS A 3 -7.71 -18.64 -21.18
CA LYS A 3 -8.24 -19.53 -20.12
C LYS A 3 -8.75 -18.84 -18.85
N GLY A 4 -9.10 -17.54 -18.91
CA GLY A 4 -9.75 -16.80 -17.82
C GLY A 4 -8.86 -16.49 -16.61
N TYR A 5 -7.54 -16.48 -16.75
CA TYR A 5 -6.61 -16.03 -15.70
C TYR A 5 -5.58 -15.04 -16.24
N TYR A 6 -5.02 -14.26 -15.34
CA TYR A 6 -3.93 -13.32 -15.62
C TYR A 6 -2.94 -13.30 -14.45
N GLY A 7 -1.75 -12.82 -14.72
CA GLY A 7 -0.73 -12.56 -13.72
C GLY A 7 0.20 -11.45 -14.18
N LEU A 8 0.67 -10.65 -13.26
CA LEU A 8 1.67 -9.60 -13.48
C LEU A 8 2.64 -9.60 -12.31
N LEU A 9 3.91 -9.61 -12.62
CA LEU A 9 4.99 -9.35 -11.68
C LEU A 9 5.68 -8.05 -12.11
N SER A 10 5.81 -7.12 -11.18
CA SER A 10 6.60 -5.89 -11.36
C SER A 10 7.64 -5.80 -10.26
N VAL A 11 8.88 -5.53 -10.64
CA VAL A 11 10.00 -5.30 -9.72
C VAL A 11 10.65 -3.98 -10.12
N SER A 12 10.79 -3.08 -9.15
CA SER A 12 11.53 -1.82 -9.31
C SER A 12 12.64 -1.77 -8.28
N LEU A 13 13.84 -1.47 -8.72
CA LEU A 13 15.00 -1.20 -7.86
C LEU A 13 15.41 0.25 -8.12
N PHE A 14 15.65 1.01 -7.08
CA PHE A 14 15.97 2.43 -7.21
C PHE A 14 16.79 2.92 -6.02
N ASP A 15 17.52 4.01 -6.25
CA ASP A 15 18.25 4.79 -5.27
C ASP A 15 17.84 6.25 -5.48
N SER A 16 17.38 6.93 -4.44
CA SER A 16 16.87 8.30 -4.52
C SER A 16 17.60 9.18 -3.53
N ARG A 17 18.53 10.00 -4.03
CA ARG A 17 19.38 10.85 -3.22
C ARG A 17 19.26 12.30 -3.61
N TYR A 18 19.62 13.18 -2.69
CA TYR A 18 19.77 14.60 -2.94
C TYR A 18 21.02 15.15 -2.24
N LYS A 19 21.52 16.25 -2.74
CA LYS A 19 22.61 16.97 -2.13
C LYS A 19 22.08 18.28 -1.56
N GLY A 20 22.18 18.46 -0.26
CA GLY A 20 21.76 19.66 0.43
C GLY A 20 22.65 20.86 0.13
N SER A 21 22.26 22.05 0.60
CA SER A 21 23.08 23.27 0.52
C SER A 21 24.39 23.17 1.29
N ASP A 22 24.46 22.28 2.27
CA ASP A 22 25.65 21.92 3.06
C ASP A 22 26.64 21.03 2.28
N GLY A 23 26.29 20.62 1.06
CA GLY A 23 27.11 19.78 0.21
C GLY A 23 27.09 18.28 0.58
N ILE A 24 26.31 17.87 1.58
CA ILE A 24 26.20 16.46 2.02
C ILE A 24 25.11 15.75 1.24
N GLU A 25 25.44 14.56 0.71
CA GLU A 25 24.48 13.69 0.03
C GLU A 25 23.70 12.87 1.04
N ARG A 26 22.38 12.85 0.91
CA ARG A 26 21.45 12.11 1.77
C ARG A 26 20.39 11.41 0.92
N SER A 27 19.83 10.32 1.45
CA SER A 27 18.64 9.70 0.89
C SER A 27 17.44 10.65 0.95
N THR A 28 16.50 10.49 0.02
CA THR A 28 15.20 11.16 0.10
C THR A 28 14.22 10.33 0.92
N ALA A 29 13.07 10.89 1.29
CA ALA A 29 11.96 10.15 1.93
C ALA A 29 11.40 9.00 1.05
N PHE A 30 11.80 8.89 -0.21
CA PHE A 30 11.33 7.89 -1.17
C PHE A 30 12.35 6.80 -1.46
N ASP A 31 13.52 6.84 -0.82
CA ASP A 31 14.61 5.89 -1.05
C ASP A 31 14.40 4.57 -0.30
N GLY A 32 13.31 3.88 -0.61
CA GLY A 32 13.02 2.54 -0.08
C GLY A 32 13.84 1.43 -0.75
N GLY A 33 14.59 1.74 -1.80
CA GLY A 33 15.48 0.80 -2.50
C GLY A 33 14.79 -0.17 -3.43
N TYR A 34 13.60 -0.67 -3.11
CA TYR A 34 12.87 -1.61 -3.97
C TYR A 34 11.36 -1.57 -3.77
N VAL A 35 10.63 -1.97 -4.83
CA VAL A 35 9.20 -2.29 -4.81
C VAL A 35 8.94 -3.52 -5.66
N LEU A 36 8.25 -4.50 -5.09
CA LEU A 36 7.79 -5.71 -5.76
C LEU A 36 6.26 -5.77 -5.67
N ASN A 37 5.60 -5.95 -6.83
CA ASN A 37 4.18 -6.21 -6.89
C ASN A 37 3.92 -7.49 -7.67
N LEU A 38 3.17 -8.39 -7.07
CA LEU A 38 2.63 -9.59 -7.69
C LEU A 38 1.11 -9.49 -7.72
N LEU A 39 0.52 -9.49 -8.92
CA LEU A 39 -0.92 -9.53 -9.11
C LEU A 39 -1.30 -10.81 -9.84
N GLY A 40 -2.43 -11.37 -9.50
CA GLY A 40 -2.99 -12.48 -10.22
C GLY A 40 -4.49 -12.57 -10.00
N GLY A 41 -5.17 -13.10 -11.00
CA GLY A 41 -6.60 -13.28 -10.89
C GLY A 41 -7.12 -14.35 -11.83
N LYS A 42 -8.31 -14.83 -11.51
CA LYS A 42 -9.02 -15.83 -12.31
C LYS A 42 -10.49 -15.53 -12.34
N GLU A 43 -11.06 -15.69 -13.54
CA GLU A 43 -12.48 -15.68 -13.79
C GLU A 43 -13.00 -17.10 -13.97
N PHE A 44 -14.07 -17.43 -13.27
CA PHE A 44 -14.78 -18.71 -13.35
C PHE A 44 -16.15 -18.49 -13.97
N ALA A 45 -16.34 -18.89 -15.21
CA ALA A 45 -17.66 -18.86 -15.84
C ALA A 45 -18.61 -19.82 -15.11
N LEU A 46 -19.77 -19.32 -14.69
CA LEU A 46 -20.79 -20.10 -13.98
C LEU A 46 -21.87 -20.65 -14.92
N ASP A 47 -21.92 -20.15 -16.15
CA ASP A 47 -22.85 -20.65 -17.16
C ASP A 47 -22.19 -20.74 -18.54
N SER A 48 -22.71 -21.60 -19.40
CA SER A 48 -22.24 -21.81 -20.78
C SER A 48 -22.45 -20.61 -21.70
N LYS A 49 -23.32 -19.66 -21.30
CA LYS A 49 -23.63 -18.45 -22.07
C LYS A 49 -22.74 -17.26 -21.65
N GLY A 50 -21.87 -17.43 -20.66
CA GLY A 50 -20.96 -16.40 -20.16
C GLY A 50 -21.70 -15.20 -19.53
N ARG A 51 -22.91 -15.44 -18.98
CA ARG A 51 -23.70 -14.38 -18.36
C ARG A 51 -23.35 -14.17 -16.88
N ARG A 52 -22.84 -15.20 -16.23
CA ARG A 52 -22.44 -15.15 -14.82
C ARG A 52 -21.02 -15.62 -14.66
N ALA A 53 -20.27 -14.91 -13.86
CA ALA A 53 -18.91 -15.29 -13.53
C ALA A 53 -18.56 -14.91 -12.10
N LEU A 54 -17.72 -15.72 -11.45
CA LEU A 54 -17.01 -15.36 -10.26
C LEU A 54 -15.61 -14.92 -10.65
N THR A 55 -15.10 -13.88 -10.01
CA THR A 55 -13.70 -13.46 -10.12
C THR A 55 -13.01 -13.59 -8.78
N PHE A 56 -11.78 -14.02 -8.82
CA PHE A 56 -10.87 -14.02 -7.71
C PHE A 56 -9.61 -13.27 -8.15
N ASP A 57 -9.27 -12.23 -7.43
CA ASP A 57 -8.09 -11.42 -7.69
C ASP A 57 -7.26 -11.31 -6.42
N THR A 58 -5.95 -11.30 -6.55
CA THR A 58 -5.03 -11.14 -5.43
C THR A 58 -3.89 -10.23 -5.82
N LYS A 59 -3.41 -9.45 -4.85
CA LYS A 59 -2.24 -8.59 -5.00
C LYS A 59 -1.38 -8.69 -3.75
N VAL A 60 -0.09 -8.97 -3.95
CA VAL A 60 0.93 -8.87 -2.92
C VAL A 60 1.86 -7.71 -3.27
N THR A 61 2.08 -6.83 -2.30
CA THR A 61 3.04 -5.73 -2.40
C THR A 61 4.10 -5.89 -1.34
N PHE A 62 5.35 -5.85 -1.77
CA PHE A 62 6.53 -5.80 -0.92
C PHE A 62 7.33 -4.55 -1.30
N ALA A 63 7.73 -3.73 -0.32
CA ALA A 63 8.56 -2.57 -0.59
C ALA A 63 9.54 -2.34 0.56
N GLY A 64 10.73 -1.85 0.26
CA GLY A 64 11.69 -1.46 1.27
C GLY A 64 11.17 -0.30 2.12
N GLY A 65 11.54 -0.29 3.37
CA GLY A 65 11.16 0.73 4.32
C GLY A 65 11.62 2.12 3.86
N ARG A 66 10.78 3.13 4.06
CA ARG A 66 11.13 4.50 3.67
C ARG A 66 12.08 5.13 4.69
N PRO A 67 13.11 5.89 4.26
CA PRO A 67 13.91 6.68 5.15
C PRO A 67 13.11 7.75 5.88
N TYR A 68 13.51 8.06 7.11
CA TYR A 68 12.92 9.13 7.91
C TYR A 68 13.98 9.84 8.76
N THR A 69 13.65 11.08 9.14
CA THR A 69 14.47 11.88 10.06
C THR A 69 14.03 11.59 11.49
N PRO A 70 14.94 11.25 12.42
CA PRO A 70 14.57 11.00 13.79
C PRO A 70 14.06 12.26 14.50
N VAL A 71 13.12 12.07 15.43
CA VAL A 71 12.59 13.15 16.28
C VAL A 71 13.56 13.42 17.41
N ASN A 72 13.90 14.68 17.63
CA ASN A 72 14.62 15.14 18.80
C ASN A 72 13.64 15.26 19.98
N LEU A 73 13.54 14.22 20.79
CA LEU A 73 12.57 14.16 21.88
C LEU A 73 12.75 15.30 22.90
N GLU A 74 13.98 15.60 23.29
CA GLU A 74 14.27 16.64 24.28
C GLU A 74 13.88 18.03 23.76
N ALA A 75 14.30 18.37 22.55
CA ALA A 75 13.94 19.64 21.92
C ALA A 75 12.42 19.73 21.67
N SER A 76 11.75 18.63 21.29
CA SER A 76 10.31 18.59 21.11
C SER A 76 9.54 18.82 22.40
N GLN A 77 10.02 18.25 23.52
CA GLN A 77 9.40 18.47 24.83
C GLN A 77 9.56 19.93 25.31
N LEU A 78 10.70 20.55 25.03
CA LEU A 78 10.96 21.94 25.38
C LEU A 78 10.13 22.91 24.50
N ALA A 79 10.02 22.62 23.21
CA ALA A 79 9.27 23.45 22.27
C ALA A 79 7.76 23.25 22.36
N GLY A 80 7.28 22.11 22.86
CA GLY A 80 5.87 21.72 22.82
C GLY A 80 5.37 21.30 21.44
N GLU A 81 6.28 21.10 20.47
CA GLU A 81 5.97 20.67 19.09
C GLU A 81 7.05 19.72 18.57
N GLU A 82 6.78 19.07 17.41
CA GLU A 82 7.74 18.15 16.83
C GLU A 82 8.98 18.88 16.30
N VAL A 83 10.14 18.55 16.83
CA VAL A 83 11.45 18.99 16.37
C VAL A 83 12.25 17.80 15.89
N LEU A 84 12.80 17.87 14.68
CA LEU A 84 13.63 16.82 14.10
C LEU A 84 15.11 17.13 14.24
N TYR A 85 15.96 16.08 14.13
CA TYR A 85 17.41 16.27 14.00
C TYR A 85 17.73 16.62 12.53
N ASP A 86 17.91 17.91 12.20
CA ASP A 86 18.17 18.37 10.83
C ASP A 86 19.47 17.81 10.24
N ASP A 87 20.50 17.62 11.08
CA ASP A 87 21.78 17.02 10.71
C ASP A 87 21.68 15.52 10.40
N GLN A 88 20.59 14.85 10.84
CA GLN A 88 20.30 13.45 10.62
C GLN A 88 19.12 13.26 9.64
N ALA A 89 18.95 14.19 8.71
CA ALA A 89 17.86 14.09 7.72
C ALA A 89 17.89 12.76 6.96
N PHE A 90 16.79 11.98 7.06
CA PHE A 90 16.60 10.67 6.44
C PHE A 90 17.68 9.63 6.78
N SER A 91 18.26 9.69 7.99
CA SER A 91 19.31 8.77 8.45
C SER A 91 18.80 7.42 8.95
N LEU A 92 17.53 7.33 9.32
CA LEU A 92 16.88 6.10 9.77
C LEU A 92 15.92 5.58 8.70
N GLN A 93 15.59 4.29 8.78
CA GLN A 93 14.71 3.62 7.85
C GLN A 93 13.64 2.85 8.64
N TYR A 94 12.39 2.93 8.16
CA TYR A 94 11.30 2.10 8.68
C TYR A 94 11.49 0.64 8.30
N ASP A 95 10.74 -0.26 8.96
CA ASP A 95 10.62 -1.65 8.54
C ASP A 95 10.03 -1.74 7.14
N ASP A 96 10.32 -2.84 6.45
CA ASP A 96 9.80 -3.12 5.12
C ASP A 96 8.27 -3.17 5.12
N TYR A 97 7.70 -2.65 4.06
CA TYR A 97 6.26 -2.66 3.83
C TYR A 97 5.82 -4.00 3.24
N PHE A 98 4.79 -4.59 3.83
CA PHE A 98 4.11 -5.76 3.30
C PHE A 98 2.60 -5.60 3.33
N ARG A 99 1.95 -5.91 2.20
CA ARG A 99 0.50 -5.92 2.12
C ARG A 99 0.03 -6.99 1.16
N TRP A 100 -0.96 -7.77 1.62
CA TRP A 100 -1.66 -8.74 0.79
C TRP A 100 -3.14 -8.40 0.72
N ASP A 101 -3.65 -8.21 -0.51
CA ASP A 101 -5.04 -7.90 -0.81
C ASP A 101 -5.70 -9.07 -1.56
N VAL A 102 -6.96 -9.31 -1.27
CA VAL A 102 -7.79 -10.34 -1.93
C VAL A 102 -9.12 -9.71 -2.31
N LYS A 103 -9.55 -9.91 -3.56
CA LYS A 103 -10.83 -9.42 -4.07
C LYS A 103 -11.64 -10.55 -4.66
N LEU A 104 -12.89 -10.63 -4.25
CA LEU A 104 -13.89 -11.54 -4.81
C LEU A 104 -14.92 -10.74 -5.59
N GLY A 105 -15.24 -11.16 -6.80
CA GLY A 105 -16.24 -10.49 -7.63
C GLY A 105 -17.30 -11.46 -8.13
N PHE A 106 -18.53 -10.98 -8.23
CA PHE A 106 -19.63 -11.68 -8.89
C PHE A 106 -20.19 -10.81 -9.99
N ARG A 107 -19.99 -11.24 -11.25
CA ARG A 107 -20.44 -10.52 -12.45
C ARG A 107 -21.69 -11.16 -13.01
N MET A 108 -22.64 -10.30 -13.39
CA MET A 108 -23.87 -10.66 -14.10
C MET A 108 -24.02 -9.80 -15.35
N ASN A 109 -24.05 -10.44 -16.52
CA ASN A 109 -24.30 -9.77 -17.79
C ASN A 109 -25.79 -9.88 -18.16
N SER A 110 -26.34 -8.79 -18.67
CA SER A 110 -27.68 -8.78 -19.25
C SER A 110 -27.81 -9.84 -20.38
N PRO A 111 -29.02 -10.45 -20.59
CA PRO A 111 -29.25 -11.38 -21.70
C PRO A 111 -28.91 -10.79 -23.07
N THR A 112 -29.09 -9.50 -23.24
CA THR A 112 -28.76 -8.75 -24.47
C THR A 112 -27.32 -8.26 -24.51
N LYS A 113 -26.53 -8.48 -23.44
CA LYS A 113 -25.15 -7.98 -23.24
C LYS A 113 -25.00 -6.45 -23.37
N LYS A 114 -26.09 -5.70 -23.19
CA LYS A 114 -26.07 -4.22 -23.24
C LYS A 114 -25.55 -3.59 -21.96
N PHE A 115 -25.64 -4.28 -20.84
CA PHE A 115 -25.06 -3.85 -19.58
C PHE A 115 -24.58 -5.05 -18.75
N SER A 116 -23.59 -4.81 -17.91
CA SER A 116 -23.13 -5.76 -16.92
C SER A 116 -23.15 -5.15 -15.52
N GLN A 117 -23.34 -5.99 -14.51
CA GLN A 117 -23.31 -5.63 -13.11
C GLN A 117 -22.26 -6.49 -12.43
N THR A 118 -21.43 -5.87 -11.59
CA THR A 118 -20.43 -6.61 -10.82
C THR A 118 -20.45 -6.14 -9.38
N PHE A 119 -20.55 -7.09 -8.46
CA PHE A 119 -20.36 -6.88 -7.03
C PHE A 119 -18.96 -7.37 -6.65
N TYR A 120 -18.24 -6.57 -5.87
CA TYR A 120 -16.94 -6.94 -5.35
C TYR A 120 -16.93 -6.86 -3.83
N LEU A 121 -16.28 -7.83 -3.23
CA LEU A 121 -15.80 -7.78 -1.84
C LEU A 121 -14.29 -7.69 -1.92
N ASP A 122 -13.73 -6.59 -1.43
CA ASP A 122 -12.29 -6.30 -1.44
C ASP A 122 -11.77 -6.34 0.00
N PHE A 123 -10.87 -7.26 0.27
CA PHE A 123 -10.24 -7.43 1.57
C PHE A 123 -8.80 -6.95 1.45
N GLN A 124 -8.55 -5.75 1.96
CA GLN A 124 -7.24 -5.13 1.95
C GLN A 124 -6.46 -5.53 3.19
N ASN A 125 -5.16 -5.77 3.02
CA ASN A 125 -4.26 -6.17 4.09
C ASN A 125 -4.80 -7.38 4.90
N VAL A 126 -5.08 -8.50 4.21
CA VAL A 126 -5.69 -9.70 4.82
C VAL A 126 -4.81 -10.33 5.91
N THR A 127 -3.53 -10.02 5.93
CA THR A 127 -2.59 -10.44 6.98
C THR A 127 -2.63 -9.54 8.21
N ASN A 128 -3.37 -8.42 8.14
CA ASN A 128 -3.40 -7.38 9.16
C ASN A 128 -1.98 -6.93 9.58
N ASN A 129 -1.07 -6.79 8.61
CA ASN A 129 0.30 -6.37 8.89
C ASN A 129 0.33 -4.88 9.30
N ASP A 130 1.04 -4.59 10.40
CA ASP A 130 1.18 -3.23 10.92
C ASP A 130 2.29 -2.49 10.15
N ASN A 131 1.93 -1.91 9.01
CA ASN A 131 2.83 -1.10 8.21
C ASN A 131 2.99 0.28 8.82
N ILE A 132 4.21 0.70 9.10
CA ILE A 132 4.48 2.02 9.68
C ILE A 132 4.13 3.12 8.67
N PHE A 133 3.34 4.09 9.14
CA PHE A 133 3.09 5.34 8.40
C PHE A 133 4.11 6.40 8.79
N ALA A 134 4.31 6.64 10.09
CA ALA A 134 5.25 7.63 10.61
C ALA A 134 5.62 7.36 12.09
N MET A 135 6.78 7.88 12.50
CA MET A 135 7.12 8.13 13.89
C MET A 135 6.88 9.62 14.16
N ARG A 136 6.08 9.95 15.17
CA ARG A 136 5.67 11.33 15.46
C ARG A 136 5.78 11.65 16.94
N TYR A 137 6.11 12.90 17.24
CA TYR A 137 5.98 13.43 18.60
C TYR A 137 4.50 13.67 18.92
N ASN A 138 4.08 13.23 20.09
CA ASN A 138 2.72 13.46 20.60
C ASN A 138 2.80 14.49 21.73
N GLU A 139 2.28 15.67 21.48
CA GLU A 139 2.28 16.82 22.41
C GLU A 139 1.56 16.48 23.72
N GLY A 140 0.43 15.74 23.64
CA GLY A 140 -0.37 15.38 24.82
C GLY A 140 0.31 14.40 25.76
N THR A 141 1.23 13.57 25.28
CA THR A 141 1.95 12.58 26.08
C THR A 141 3.42 12.91 26.28
N GLY A 142 3.96 13.87 25.53
CA GLY A 142 5.38 14.23 25.55
C GLY A 142 6.30 13.11 25.07
N ARG A 143 5.82 12.22 24.19
CA ARG A 143 6.58 11.04 23.73
C ARG A 143 6.54 10.90 22.21
N VAL A 144 7.55 10.26 21.66
CA VAL A 144 7.51 9.80 20.27
C VAL A 144 6.71 8.51 20.20
N GLY A 145 5.73 8.47 19.30
CA GLY A 145 4.87 7.33 19.07
C GLY A 145 4.91 6.87 17.63
N ARG A 146 4.66 5.58 17.41
CA ARG A 146 4.46 4.97 16.11
C ARG A 146 3.03 5.20 15.65
N ILE A 147 2.87 5.59 14.40
CA ILE A 147 1.59 5.66 13.70
C ILE A 147 1.63 4.62 12.60
N ASP A 148 0.66 3.70 12.62
CA ASP A 148 0.54 2.66 11.60
C ASP A 148 -0.48 3.06 10.53
N GLN A 149 -0.33 2.47 9.35
CA GLN A 149 -1.34 2.54 8.30
C GLN A 149 -2.56 1.69 8.70
N ILE A 150 -3.65 1.84 7.95
CA ILE A 150 -4.86 1.03 8.17
C ILE A 150 -4.48 -0.46 8.03
N GLY A 151 -4.82 -1.26 9.05
CA GLY A 151 -4.67 -2.70 9.07
C GLY A 151 -5.64 -3.39 8.12
N PHE A 152 -6.24 -4.50 8.53
CA PHE A 152 -7.26 -5.19 7.75
C PHE A 152 -8.46 -4.28 7.47
N PHE A 153 -8.80 -4.10 6.18
CA PHE A 153 -9.89 -3.24 5.75
C PHE A 153 -10.76 -3.93 4.69
N PRO A 154 -12.01 -4.31 5.01
CA PRO A 154 -12.98 -4.80 4.04
C PRO A 154 -13.68 -3.65 3.35
N ASP A 155 -13.88 -3.76 2.03
CA ASP A 155 -14.61 -2.81 1.20
C ASP A 155 -15.58 -3.52 0.26
N VAL A 156 -16.66 -2.83 -0.12
CA VAL A 156 -17.70 -3.32 -1.02
C VAL A 156 -17.85 -2.36 -2.18
N LEU A 157 -17.70 -2.87 -3.40
CA LEU A 157 -17.87 -2.07 -4.61
C LEU A 157 -18.96 -2.68 -5.49
N TYR A 158 -19.88 -1.85 -5.96
CA TYR A 158 -20.85 -2.20 -6.99
C TYR A 158 -20.57 -1.40 -8.26
N ARG A 159 -20.44 -2.11 -9.39
CA ARG A 159 -20.17 -1.51 -10.70
C ARG A 159 -21.25 -1.89 -11.69
N VAL A 160 -21.69 -0.91 -12.47
CA VAL A 160 -22.55 -1.09 -13.64
C VAL A 160 -21.83 -0.55 -14.87
N GLU A 161 -21.77 -1.35 -15.94
CA GLU A 161 -21.15 -0.99 -17.21
C GLU A 161 -22.22 -1.13 -18.30
N PHE A 162 -22.35 -0.13 -19.18
CA PHE A 162 -23.34 -0.01 -20.26
C PHE A 162 -22.70 -0.17 -21.63
#